data_000d51b1591b497718e691f89b5c3f31
#
_entry.id   000d51b1591b497718e691f89b5c3f31
#
_cell.length_a   1.000
_cell.length_b   1.000
_cell.length_c   1.000
_cell.angle_alpha   90.00
_cell.angle_beta   90.00
_cell.angle_gamma   90.00
#
_symmetry.space_group_name_H-M   'P 1'
#
loop_
_entity.id
_entity.type
_entity.pdbx_description
1 polymer ?
#
loop_
_entity_poly.entity_id
_entity_poly.type
_entity_poly.pdbx_seq_one_letter_code
_entity_poly.pdbx_strand_id
1 'polypeptide(L)'
;MSIFSRKGGAHKNAARKKDTKAESFAQRMETLSGEADGRKKKPSSRGNTRALTVALIVIASVLALLLLVLLAYSIWSTAPETDNSGLKTQETATPEATAAPSIPAGATAQPSATPTASPSPTPKEETAERKDNVYTLLVVGRDRVGLNTDTIMVARFDCDNHTANIVSIPRDTLVNVPWAVKKINSVYGSAGIDGLVAEIEDLVGFGIDSYAVVNTYVFQQIIDCIGGVYFDVPIYMYYDDPEQNLSISLSPGYQLLNGMQCEQVVRFRQNNDGTGYPNGDIGRIETQHAFLNALFKQVLQLGNISNLPQIISLVIDNTDTNLSSGNIAFYAQEFLKMRSEDINFYTLPYDSVYIRGGSYVSIQLEPWLDTINNYLNPFTVDVTASNLDVLCFDGTNFTSTTGMIPDFYSFYDYFAG
;
A
#
# COMPACT_ATOMS: atom_id res chain seq x y z
N MET A 1 -47.03 -63.65 17.89
CA MET A 1 -48.42 -63.46 18.35
C MET A 1 -48.78 -62.05 17.90
N SER A 2 -49.43 -61.91 16.76
CA SER A 2 -50.88 -61.75 16.64
C SER A 2 -51.31 -60.32 16.95
N ILE A 3 -52.03 -59.50 16.21
CA ILE A 3 -52.86 -59.69 15.02
C ILE A 3 -53.42 -58.30 14.62
N PHE A 4 -53.65 -58.04 13.32
CA PHE A 4 -54.72 -57.30 12.63
C PHE A 4 -54.87 -55.76 12.82
N SER A 5 -54.72 -54.99 11.83
CA SER A 5 -55.66 -54.72 10.67
C SER A 5 -56.73 -53.70 10.95
N ARG A 6 -56.71 -52.58 10.25
CA ARG A 6 -57.86 -52.07 9.46
C ARG A 6 -57.45 -50.96 8.47
N LYS A 7 -57.60 -51.35 7.24
CA LYS A 7 -57.67 -50.46 6.06
C LYS A 7 -59.03 -49.78 5.96
N GLY A 8 -59.05 -48.59 5.37
CA GLY A 8 -60.16 -48.16 4.52
C GLY A 8 -60.88 -46.89 4.96
N GLY A 9 -60.77 -45.85 4.16
CA GLY A 9 -61.74 -44.76 4.24
C GLY A 9 -61.27 -43.33 3.91
N ALA A 10 -60.22 -43.13 3.12
CA ALA A 10 -59.78 -41.75 2.83
C ALA A 10 -59.70 -41.37 1.33
N HIS A 11 -60.19 -42.23 0.43
CA HIS A 11 -60.04 -41.94 -1.04
C HIS A 11 -61.28 -41.52 -1.79
N LYS A 12 -62.45 -41.36 -1.15
CA LYS A 12 -63.66 -40.89 -1.85
C LYS A 12 -64.05 -39.44 -1.59
N ASN A 13 -63.45 -38.73 -0.66
CA ASN A 13 -63.80 -37.33 -0.37
C ASN A 13 -62.90 -36.31 -1.05
N ALA A 14 -61.77 -36.70 -1.65
CA ALA A 14 -60.85 -35.77 -2.33
C ALA A 14 -61.27 -35.45 -3.78
N ALA A 15 -61.93 -36.38 -4.47
CA ALA A 15 -62.37 -36.15 -5.84
C ALA A 15 -63.58 -35.19 -5.93
N ARG A 16 -64.50 -35.25 -4.96
CA ARG A 16 -65.73 -34.40 -4.95
C ARG A 16 -65.48 -32.94 -4.57
N LYS A 17 -64.35 -32.62 -3.96
CA LYS A 17 -63.93 -31.22 -3.64
C LYS A 17 -63.17 -30.55 -4.76
N LYS A 18 -62.63 -31.30 -5.75
CA LYS A 18 -61.93 -30.71 -6.88
C LYS A 18 -62.88 -30.22 -7.96
N ASP A 19 -63.99 -30.94 -8.19
CA ASP A 19 -64.96 -30.57 -9.21
C ASP A 19 -65.74 -29.29 -8.86
N THR A 20 -66.10 -29.10 -7.56
CA THR A 20 -66.78 -27.87 -7.10
C THR A 20 -65.89 -26.62 -7.11
N LYS A 21 -64.55 -26.75 -7.03
CA LYS A 21 -63.65 -25.60 -7.16
C LYS A 21 -63.40 -25.23 -8.63
N ALA A 22 -63.42 -26.19 -9.55
CA ALA A 22 -63.25 -25.94 -10.96
C ALA A 22 -64.53 -25.27 -11.57
N GLU A 23 -65.72 -25.72 -11.14
CA GLU A 23 -66.98 -25.09 -11.57
C GLU A 23 -67.11 -23.66 -11.03
N SER A 24 -66.69 -23.37 -9.78
CA SER A 24 -66.73 -22.02 -9.20
C SER A 24 -65.70 -21.08 -9.85
N PHE A 25 -64.58 -21.61 -10.36
CA PHE A 25 -63.59 -20.83 -11.08
C PHE A 25 -64.04 -20.53 -12.52
N ALA A 26 -64.65 -21.47 -13.19
CA ALA A 26 -65.20 -21.28 -14.54
C ALA A 26 -66.36 -20.25 -14.53
N GLN A 27 -67.29 -20.31 -13.54
CA GLN A 27 -68.38 -19.32 -13.38
C GLN A 27 -67.84 -17.92 -13.04
N ARG A 28 -66.72 -17.84 -12.32
CA ARG A 28 -66.08 -16.55 -11.98
C ARG A 28 -65.30 -15.94 -13.17
N MET A 29 -64.80 -16.74 -14.07
CA MET A 29 -64.18 -16.27 -15.32
C MET A 29 -65.21 -15.85 -16.35
N GLU A 30 -66.41 -16.46 -16.38
CA GLU A 30 -67.49 -16.06 -17.25
C GLU A 30 -68.19 -14.72 -16.83
N THR A 31 -68.25 -14.46 -15.52
CA THR A 31 -68.70 -13.14 -15.01
C THR A 31 -67.69 -12.03 -15.24
N LEU A 32 -66.37 -12.36 -15.31
CA LEU A 32 -65.34 -11.39 -15.63
C LEU A 32 -65.21 -11.10 -17.12
N SER A 33 -65.65 -12.01 -18.01
CA SER A 33 -65.68 -11.80 -19.46
C SER A 33 -66.92 -11.05 -19.94
N GLY A 34 -67.99 -11.01 -19.15
CA GLY A 34 -69.27 -10.32 -19.49
C GLY A 34 -69.28 -8.81 -19.20
N GLU A 35 -68.32 -8.30 -18.47
CA GLU A 35 -68.22 -6.86 -18.09
C GLU A 35 -67.30 -6.04 -18.99
N ALA A 36 -66.70 -6.61 -20.04
CA ALA A 36 -65.71 -5.96 -20.89
C ALA A 36 -66.28 -5.26 -22.13
N ASP A 37 -67.59 -5.06 -22.24
CA ASP A 37 -68.18 -4.30 -23.34
C ASP A 37 -68.87 -3.03 -22.88
N GLY A 38 -68.11 -1.99 -22.61
CA GLY A 38 -68.64 -0.70 -22.24
C GLY A 38 -67.60 0.41 -22.25
N ARG A 39 -67.35 1.04 -23.41
CA ARG A 39 -66.65 2.31 -23.60
C ARG A 39 -65.13 2.26 -23.52
N LYS A 40 -64.48 1.98 -24.62
CA LYS A 40 -63.12 2.44 -24.94
C LYS A 40 -63.08 3.98 -24.89
N LYS A 41 -62.79 4.55 -23.72
CA LYS A 41 -62.20 5.89 -23.65
C LYS A 41 -60.79 5.76 -24.23
N LYS A 42 -60.53 6.37 -25.40
CA LYS A 42 -59.14 6.60 -25.88
C LYS A 42 -58.35 7.25 -24.76
N PRO A 43 -57.20 6.68 -24.32
CA PRO A 43 -56.33 7.37 -23.39
C PRO A 43 -55.88 8.63 -24.10
N SER A 44 -56.10 9.78 -23.49
CA SER A 44 -55.61 11.06 -24.00
C SER A 44 -54.08 11.00 -23.94
N SER A 45 -53.39 10.89 -25.09
CA SER A 45 -51.93 10.81 -25.22
C SER A 45 -51.17 11.99 -24.69
N ARG A 46 -51.87 13.04 -24.22
CA ARG A 46 -51.26 14.28 -23.65
C ARG A 46 -50.76 14.15 -22.23
N GLY A 47 -51.20 13.20 -21.42
CA GLY A 47 -50.75 13.01 -20.05
C GLY A 47 -49.41 12.29 -19.95
N ASN A 48 -49.23 11.25 -20.79
CA ASN A 48 -48.00 10.45 -20.73
C ASN A 48 -46.79 11.18 -21.32
N THR A 49 -46.99 12.02 -22.36
CA THR A 49 -45.87 12.80 -22.92
C THR A 49 -45.35 13.85 -21.96
N ARG A 50 -46.22 14.52 -21.17
CA ARG A 50 -45.79 15.48 -20.16
C ARG A 50 -45.02 14.82 -19.01
N ALA A 51 -45.49 13.68 -18.51
CA ALA A 51 -44.79 12.91 -17.47
C ALA A 51 -43.42 12.40 -17.97
N LEU A 52 -43.34 11.92 -19.21
CA LEU A 52 -42.09 11.48 -19.83
C LEU A 52 -41.13 12.65 -20.03
N THR A 53 -41.62 13.83 -20.47
CA THR A 53 -40.79 15.02 -20.66
C THR A 53 -40.25 15.54 -19.31
N VAL A 54 -41.07 15.56 -18.26
CA VAL A 54 -40.64 15.92 -16.92
C VAL A 54 -39.59 14.94 -16.39
N ALA A 55 -39.80 13.62 -16.57
CA ALA A 55 -38.82 12.61 -16.16
C ALA A 55 -37.49 12.77 -16.91
N LEU A 56 -37.51 13.04 -18.22
CA LEU A 56 -36.30 13.29 -19.00
C LEU A 56 -35.57 14.56 -18.56
N ILE A 57 -36.30 15.65 -18.25
CA ILE A 57 -35.70 16.88 -17.73
C ILE A 57 -35.05 16.63 -16.36
N VAL A 58 -35.69 15.88 -15.47
CA VAL A 58 -35.12 15.53 -14.15
C VAL A 58 -33.85 14.68 -14.33
N ILE A 59 -33.90 13.65 -15.19
CA ILE A 59 -32.71 12.82 -15.47
C ILE A 59 -31.58 13.67 -16.08
N ALA A 60 -31.89 14.54 -17.04
CA ALA A 60 -30.89 15.42 -17.66
C ALA A 60 -30.28 16.42 -16.66
N SER A 61 -31.10 16.97 -15.74
CA SER A 61 -30.61 17.87 -14.68
C SER A 61 -29.75 17.14 -13.66
N VAL A 62 -30.08 15.91 -13.28
CA VAL A 62 -29.26 15.06 -12.40
C VAL A 62 -27.94 14.73 -13.08
N LEU A 63 -27.96 14.34 -14.37
CA LEU A 63 -26.75 14.05 -15.14
C LEU A 63 -25.87 15.32 -15.28
N ALA A 64 -26.48 16.48 -15.55
CA ALA A 64 -25.76 17.74 -15.64
C ALA A 64 -25.12 18.13 -14.30
N LEU A 65 -25.83 17.94 -13.19
CA LEU A 65 -25.30 18.16 -11.84
C LEU A 65 -24.15 17.21 -11.56
N LEU A 66 -24.29 15.93 -11.92
CA LEU A 66 -23.25 14.91 -11.73
C LEU A 66 -21.99 15.25 -12.55
N LEU A 67 -22.18 15.71 -13.80
CA LEU A 67 -21.08 16.18 -14.64
C LEU A 67 -20.40 17.44 -14.06
N LEU A 68 -21.17 18.38 -13.49
CA LEU A 68 -20.62 19.56 -12.83
C LEU A 68 -19.83 19.18 -11.57
N VAL A 69 -20.31 18.21 -10.79
CA VAL A 69 -19.59 17.70 -9.61
C VAL A 69 -18.29 16.99 -10.03
N LEU A 70 -18.33 16.16 -11.08
CA LEU A 70 -17.13 15.51 -11.62
C LEU A 70 -16.13 16.52 -12.18
N LEU A 71 -16.63 17.55 -12.87
CA LEU A 71 -15.79 18.64 -13.39
C LEU A 71 -15.17 19.45 -12.23
N ALA A 72 -15.95 19.83 -11.23
CA ALA A 72 -15.45 20.53 -10.05
C ALA A 72 -14.40 19.71 -9.31
N TYR A 73 -14.62 18.39 -9.16
CA TYR A 73 -13.66 17.46 -8.56
C TYR A 73 -12.38 17.34 -9.40
N SER A 74 -12.49 17.28 -10.74
CA SER A 74 -11.35 17.26 -11.64
C SER A 74 -10.52 18.56 -11.61
N ILE A 75 -11.18 19.71 -11.48
CA ILE A 75 -10.51 21.03 -11.38
C ILE A 75 -9.82 21.18 -10.01
N TRP A 76 -10.37 20.56 -8.97
CA TRP A 76 -9.82 20.62 -7.61
C TRP A 76 -8.64 19.66 -7.42
N SER A 77 -8.55 18.60 -8.19
CA SER A 77 -7.44 17.64 -8.18
C SER A 77 -6.19 18.30 -8.77
N THR A 78 -5.10 18.29 -8.02
CA THR A 78 -3.80 18.84 -8.44
C THR A 78 -2.72 17.80 -8.25
N ALA A 79 -1.88 17.59 -9.28
CA ALA A 79 -0.73 16.70 -9.16
C ALA A 79 0.22 17.20 -8.06
N PRO A 80 0.88 16.32 -7.30
CA PRO A 80 1.90 16.73 -6.35
C PRO A 80 3.11 17.33 -7.07
N GLU A 81 3.87 18.14 -6.35
CA GLU A 81 5.18 18.59 -6.83
C GLU A 81 6.13 17.39 -6.88
N THR A 82 6.99 17.37 -7.90
CA THR A 82 7.99 16.31 -8.06
C THR A 82 9.36 16.80 -7.62
N ASP A 83 10.11 15.96 -6.95
CA ASP A 83 11.52 16.23 -6.69
C ASP A 83 12.33 16.00 -7.96
N ASN A 84 12.85 17.08 -8.51
CA ASN A 84 13.65 17.12 -9.74
C ASN A 84 15.14 17.35 -9.44
N SER A 85 15.59 17.12 -8.20
CA SER A 85 17.00 17.27 -7.81
C SER A 85 17.94 16.29 -8.54
N GLY A 86 17.38 15.24 -9.14
CA GLY A 86 18.13 14.20 -9.83
C GLY A 86 18.51 13.05 -8.89
N LEU A 87 19.49 12.25 -9.31
CA LEU A 87 20.02 11.20 -8.45
C LEU A 87 20.91 11.81 -7.37
N LYS A 88 20.83 11.26 -6.16
CA LYS A 88 21.69 11.68 -5.03
C LYS A 88 23.16 11.41 -5.36
N THR A 89 24.02 12.29 -4.92
CA THR A 89 25.48 12.09 -4.96
C THR A 89 25.96 11.92 -3.54
N GLN A 90 26.43 10.74 -3.20
CA GLN A 90 26.92 10.43 -1.86
C GLN A 90 28.38 10.86 -1.73
N GLU A 91 28.73 11.44 -0.57
CA GLU A 91 30.12 11.71 -0.22
C GLU A 91 30.80 10.38 0.11
N THR A 92 31.81 10.01 -0.69
CA THR A 92 32.62 8.81 -0.45
C THR A 92 33.86 9.16 0.36
N ALA A 93 34.25 8.28 1.30
CA ALA A 93 35.51 8.42 2.01
C ALA A 93 36.66 8.45 1.00
N THR A 94 37.35 9.57 0.91
CA THR A 94 38.61 9.65 0.15
C THR A 94 39.60 8.72 0.84
N PRO A 95 40.20 7.73 0.13
CA PRO A 95 41.23 6.91 0.76
C PRO A 95 42.33 7.82 1.23
N GLU A 96 42.51 7.90 2.54
CA GLU A 96 43.63 8.65 3.16
C GLU A 96 44.91 8.00 2.64
N ALA A 97 45.66 8.74 1.81
CA ALA A 97 46.92 8.25 1.27
C ALA A 97 47.83 7.96 2.48
N THR A 98 47.94 6.67 2.82
CA THR A 98 48.86 6.22 3.85
C THR A 98 50.25 6.78 3.49
N ALA A 99 50.71 7.79 4.23
CA ALA A 99 52.02 8.38 4.04
C ALA A 99 53.06 7.26 4.21
N ALA A 100 53.66 6.86 3.10
CA ALA A 100 54.76 5.92 3.13
C ALA A 100 55.87 6.49 4.03
N PRO A 101 56.50 5.65 4.87
CA PRO A 101 57.55 6.13 5.79
C PRO A 101 58.69 6.73 4.94
N SER A 102 59.02 7.99 5.22
CA SER A 102 60.09 8.75 4.61
C SER A 102 61.45 8.05 4.88
N ILE A 103 62.06 7.50 3.84
CA ILE A 103 63.45 7.06 3.84
C ILE A 103 64.32 8.32 3.65
N PRO A 104 65.41 8.52 4.44
CA PRO A 104 66.23 9.73 4.36
C PRO A 104 67.02 9.77 3.05
N ALA A 105 67.06 10.99 2.51
CA ALA A 105 67.65 11.33 1.24
C ALA A 105 69.13 11.08 1.13
N GLY A 106 69.54 10.58 0.00
CA GLY A 106 70.92 10.54 -0.46
C GLY A 106 71.03 9.84 -1.81
N ALA A 107 70.75 10.55 -2.92
CA ALA A 107 71.46 10.42 -4.19
C ALA A 107 70.81 11.32 -5.26
N THR A 108 71.60 12.18 -5.80
CA THR A 108 71.32 13.06 -6.93
C THR A 108 71.05 12.29 -8.20
N ALA A 109 69.91 12.51 -8.84
CA ALA A 109 69.66 12.11 -10.21
C ALA A 109 68.82 13.17 -10.96
N GLN A 110 69.28 13.50 -12.12
CA GLN A 110 68.89 14.49 -13.10
C GLN A 110 67.43 14.35 -13.58
N PRO A 111 66.68 15.45 -13.83
CA PRO A 111 65.28 15.37 -14.22
C PRO A 111 65.11 14.85 -15.68
N SER A 112 64.45 13.72 -15.84
CA SER A 112 63.93 13.26 -17.12
C SER A 112 62.52 13.80 -17.28
N ALA A 113 62.23 14.42 -18.44
CA ALA A 113 60.94 14.99 -18.76
C ALA A 113 59.86 13.93 -18.78
N THR A 114 58.88 14.04 -17.92
CA THR A 114 57.67 13.23 -17.90
C THR A 114 56.72 13.74 -19.00
N PRO A 115 56.16 12.90 -19.89
CA PRO A 115 55.12 13.36 -20.82
C PRO A 115 53.88 13.73 -20.06
N THR A 116 53.42 14.95 -20.27
CA THR A 116 52.15 15.49 -19.79
C THR A 116 51.02 14.61 -20.30
N ALA A 117 50.38 13.88 -19.41
CA ALA A 117 49.15 13.16 -19.73
C ALA A 117 48.08 14.19 -20.17
N SER A 118 47.59 14.03 -21.38
CA SER A 118 46.44 14.73 -21.92
C SER A 118 45.25 14.51 -20.99
N PRO A 119 44.47 15.55 -20.62
CA PRO A 119 43.29 15.30 -19.82
C PRO A 119 42.35 14.34 -20.56
N SER A 120 42.05 13.22 -19.90
CA SER A 120 40.98 12.32 -20.34
C SER A 120 39.68 13.15 -20.37
N PRO A 121 38.84 13.01 -21.41
CA PRO A 121 37.59 13.75 -21.40
C PRO A 121 36.79 13.36 -20.14
N THR A 122 36.48 14.35 -19.33
CA THR A 122 35.52 14.21 -18.23
C THR A 122 34.25 13.61 -18.81
N PRO A 123 33.72 12.49 -18.28
CA PRO A 123 32.44 11.97 -18.72
C PRO A 123 31.42 13.11 -18.61
N LYS A 124 30.69 13.37 -19.68
CA LYS A 124 29.57 14.29 -19.65
C LYS A 124 28.59 13.73 -18.63
N GLU A 125 28.39 14.41 -17.52
CA GLU A 125 27.32 14.07 -16.58
C GLU A 125 26.02 14.04 -17.39
N GLU A 126 25.48 12.84 -17.63
CA GLU A 126 24.13 12.68 -18.13
C GLU A 126 23.22 13.21 -17.01
N THR A 127 22.65 14.39 -17.23
CA THR A 127 21.66 14.94 -16.31
C THR A 127 20.51 13.94 -16.27
N ALA A 128 20.26 13.39 -15.09
CA ALA A 128 19.17 12.46 -14.85
C ALA A 128 17.85 13.16 -15.18
N GLU A 129 17.27 12.84 -16.33
CA GLU A 129 15.96 13.34 -16.73
C GLU A 129 14.87 12.55 -16.03
N ARG A 130 13.93 13.25 -15.40
CA ARG A 130 12.80 12.62 -14.75
C ARG A 130 11.74 12.18 -15.76
N LYS A 131 11.17 11.02 -15.59
CA LYS A 131 10.04 10.51 -16.37
C LYS A 131 8.80 11.35 -16.08
N ASP A 132 8.06 11.74 -17.12
CA ASP A 132 6.82 12.48 -16.98
C ASP A 132 5.75 11.64 -16.26
N ASN A 133 4.87 12.31 -15.51
CA ASN A 133 3.72 11.70 -14.81
C ASN A 133 4.08 10.48 -13.92
N VAL A 134 5.33 10.43 -13.44
CA VAL A 134 5.80 9.42 -12.47
C VAL A 134 6.02 10.07 -11.12
N TYR A 135 5.35 9.56 -10.08
CA TYR A 135 5.37 10.10 -8.72
C TYR A 135 5.81 9.06 -7.72
N THR A 136 6.54 9.50 -6.69
CA THR A 136 7.00 8.67 -5.58
C THR A 136 6.31 9.08 -4.28
N LEU A 137 5.91 8.11 -3.48
CA LEU A 137 5.20 8.33 -2.21
C LEU A 137 5.77 7.40 -1.13
N LEU A 138 6.21 7.97 -0.02
CA LEU A 138 6.55 7.23 1.18
C LEU A 138 5.31 7.08 2.06
N VAL A 139 4.92 5.85 2.36
CA VAL A 139 3.83 5.54 3.30
C VAL A 139 4.42 4.90 4.54
N VAL A 140 4.15 5.51 5.68
CA VAL A 140 4.66 5.08 6.98
C VAL A 140 3.49 4.71 7.89
N GLY A 141 3.49 3.49 8.39
CA GLY A 141 2.54 3.02 9.41
C GLY A 141 3.15 3.13 10.82
N ARG A 142 2.46 3.81 11.72
CA ARG A 142 2.88 4.02 13.10
C ARG A 142 1.84 3.43 14.07
N ASP A 143 2.31 2.86 15.18
CA ASP A 143 1.42 2.45 16.26
C ASP A 143 0.86 3.66 17.04
N ARG A 144 -0.08 3.42 17.98
CA ARG A 144 -0.73 4.48 18.75
C ARG A 144 0.14 5.10 19.83
N VAL A 145 1.10 4.35 20.35
CA VAL A 145 1.78 4.65 21.61
C VAL A 145 3.27 4.88 21.41
N GLY A 146 3.86 4.26 20.39
CA GLY A 146 5.28 4.28 20.12
C GLY A 146 5.72 5.37 19.14
N LEU A 147 7.00 5.65 19.16
CA LEU A 147 7.71 6.47 18.17
C LEU A 147 8.30 5.60 17.04
N ASN A 148 8.10 4.27 17.10
CA ASN A 148 8.62 3.35 16.11
C ASN A 148 7.64 3.20 14.94
N THR A 149 8.21 3.02 13.76
CA THR A 149 7.45 2.73 12.54
C THR A 149 7.46 1.24 12.27
N ASP A 150 6.27 0.63 12.21
CA ASP A 150 6.14 -0.81 11.96
C ASP A 150 5.96 -1.17 10.48
N THR A 151 5.53 -0.21 9.68
CA THR A 151 5.34 -0.34 8.24
C THR A 151 6.01 0.82 7.54
N ILE A 152 6.87 0.54 6.57
CA ILE A 152 7.54 1.52 5.73
C ILE A 152 7.43 1.01 4.30
N MET A 153 6.81 1.79 3.42
CA MET A 153 6.63 1.42 2.02
C MET A 153 6.94 2.61 1.12
N VAL A 154 7.69 2.37 0.07
CA VAL A 154 7.91 3.32 -1.02
C VAL A 154 7.07 2.88 -2.21
N ALA A 155 6.20 3.76 -2.69
CA ALA A 155 5.37 3.54 -3.84
C ALA A 155 5.81 4.43 -5.01
N ARG A 156 5.85 3.87 -6.22
CA ARG A 156 5.97 4.61 -7.47
C ARG A 156 4.66 4.48 -8.24
N PHE A 157 4.06 5.62 -8.55
CA PHE A 157 2.89 5.73 -9.43
C PHE A 157 3.34 6.14 -10.82
N ASP A 158 2.97 5.36 -11.82
CA ASP A 158 3.15 5.68 -13.23
C ASP A 158 1.75 5.95 -13.81
N CYS A 159 1.40 7.23 -13.91
CA CYS A 159 0.05 7.65 -14.30
C CYS A 159 -0.23 7.44 -15.77
N ASP A 160 0.80 7.44 -16.63
CA ASP A 160 0.63 7.19 -18.06
C ASP A 160 0.32 5.73 -18.35
N ASN A 161 0.95 4.82 -17.60
CA ASN A 161 0.75 3.38 -17.73
C ASN A 161 -0.32 2.84 -16.76
N HIS A 162 -0.88 3.69 -15.89
CA HIS A 162 -1.83 3.33 -14.84
C HIS A 162 -1.36 2.18 -13.95
N THR A 163 -0.09 2.21 -13.54
CA THR A 163 0.52 1.18 -12.69
C THR A 163 1.04 1.77 -11.39
N ALA A 164 1.04 0.96 -10.34
CA ALA A 164 1.70 1.28 -9.08
C ALA A 164 2.59 0.12 -8.64
N ASN A 165 3.83 0.42 -8.32
CA ASN A 165 4.76 -0.50 -7.70
C ASN A 165 5.02 -0.06 -6.26
N ILE A 166 4.86 -0.96 -5.31
CA ILE A 166 4.97 -0.69 -3.88
C ILE A 166 6.03 -1.63 -3.31
N VAL A 167 7.08 -1.07 -2.74
CA VAL A 167 8.16 -1.83 -2.12
C VAL A 167 8.12 -1.64 -0.61
N SER A 168 7.95 -2.72 0.12
CA SER A 168 8.02 -2.74 1.59
C SER A 168 9.46 -2.79 2.06
N ILE A 169 9.83 -1.90 2.98
CA ILE A 169 11.12 -1.85 3.65
C ILE A 169 10.94 -2.43 5.05
N PRO A 170 11.58 -3.57 5.38
CA PRO A 170 11.47 -4.17 6.71
C PRO A 170 11.94 -3.21 7.81
N ARG A 171 11.20 -3.14 8.90
CA ARG A 171 11.46 -2.20 10.01
C ARG A 171 12.83 -2.37 10.68
N ASP A 172 13.40 -3.57 10.62
CA ASP A 172 14.70 -3.91 11.20
C ASP A 172 15.86 -3.75 10.20
N THR A 173 15.63 -3.10 9.06
CA THR A 173 16.65 -2.83 8.03
C THR A 173 17.79 -2.00 8.62
N LEU A 174 19.03 -2.45 8.39
CA LEU A 174 20.24 -1.72 8.76
C LEU A 174 20.31 -0.42 7.97
N VAL A 175 20.62 0.67 8.68
CA VAL A 175 20.77 2.02 8.14
C VAL A 175 22.00 2.70 8.68
N ASN A 176 22.57 3.63 7.92
CA ASN A 176 23.86 4.25 8.19
C ASN A 176 23.73 5.51 9.03
N VAL A 177 22.98 5.47 10.12
CA VAL A 177 22.67 6.60 10.99
C VAL A 177 23.71 6.85 12.09
N PRO A 178 23.85 8.09 12.61
CA PRO A 178 24.87 8.48 13.60
C PRO A 178 24.48 8.17 15.06
N TRP A 179 23.71 7.10 15.31
CA TRP A 179 23.36 6.64 16.67
C TRP A 179 23.41 5.12 16.79
N ALA A 180 23.37 4.61 18.03
CA ALA A 180 23.63 3.22 18.36
C ALA A 180 22.65 2.23 17.73
N VAL A 181 21.34 2.52 17.68
CA VAL A 181 20.34 1.62 17.08
C VAL A 181 20.24 1.88 15.59
N LYS A 182 20.98 1.13 14.79
CA LYS A 182 21.04 1.27 13.33
C LYS A 182 19.90 0.51 12.63
N LYS A 183 18.65 0.79 13.01
CA LYS A 183 17.45 0.25 12.40
C LYS A 183 16.59 1.37 11.83
N ILE A 184 16.04 1.16 10.64
CA ILE A 184 15.19 2.14 9.97
C ILE A 184 13.99 2.58 10.83
N ASN A 185 13.41 1.69 11.64
CA ASN A 185 12.28 2.00 12.51
C ASN A 185 12.63 2.97 13.66
N SER A 186 13.92 3.13 14.00
CA SER A 186 14.38 4.07 15.01
C SER A 186 14.53 5.51 14.50
N VAL A 187 14.57 5.67 13.17
CA VAL A 187 14.86 6.96 12.54
C VAL A 187 13.75 7.97 12.81
N TYR A 188 12.49 7.57 12.64
CA TYR A 188 11.35 8.45 12.91
C TYR A 188 11.36 8.96 14.37
N GLY A 189 11.62 8.09 15.33
CA GLY A 189 11.69 8.47 16.75
C GLY A 189 12.87 9.39 17.10
N SER A 190 13.97 9.28 16.36
CA SER A 190 15.23 10.03 16.61
C SER A 190 15.28 11.34 15.82
N ALA A 191 14.80 11.38 14.60
CA ALA A 191 14.97 12.50 13.66
C ALA A 191 13.65 12.98 13.01
N GLY A 192 12.49 12.44 13.41
CA GLY A 192 11.20 12.82 12.85
C GLY A 192 10.98 12.29 11.44
N ILE A 193 9.93 12.83 10.78
CA ILE A 193 9.61 12.43 9.42
C ILE A 193 10.65 12.90 8.42
N ASP A 194 11.20 14.09 8.59
CA ASP A 194 12.23 14.62 7.67
C ASP A 194 13.49 13.75 7.68
N GLY A 195 13.90 13.26 8.87
CA GLY A 195 15.01 12.33 8.99
C GLY A 195 14.70 10.96 8.36
N LEU A 196 13.46 10.47 8.50
CA LEU A 196 13.07 9.21 7.87
C LEU A 196 13.01 9.35 6.35
N VAL A 197 12.47 10.46 5.82
CA VAL A 197 12.47 10.74 4.37
C VAL A 197 13.91 10.76 3.84
N ALA A 198 14.80 11.50 4.50
CA ALA A 198 16.21 11.59 4.09
C ALA A 198 16.89 10.21 4.07
N GLU A 199 16.65 9.38 5.09
CA GLU A 199 17.20 8.03 5.16
C GLU A 199 16.64 7.11 4.06
N ILE A 200 15.34 7.22 3.74
CA ILE A 200 14.74 6.47 2.62
C ILE A 200 15.34 6.94 1.30
N GLU A 201 15.53 8.23 1.10
CA GLU A 201 16.18 8.79 -0.08
C GLU A 201 17.62 8.29 -0.24
N ASP A 202 18.36 8.13 0.87
CA ASP A 202 19.69 7.53 0.90
C ASP A 202 19.66 6.06 0.51
N LEU A 203 18.60 5.33 0.87
CA LEU A 203 18.41 3.94 0.50
C LEU A 203 18.01 3.75 -0.97
N VAL A 204 17.26 4.69 -1.57
CA VAL A 204 16.74 4.55 -2.95
C VAL A 204 17.56 5.35 -3.98
N GLY A 205 18.37 6.33 -3.54
CA GLY A 205 19.27 7.10 -4.38
C GLY A 205 18.64 8.30 -5.09
N PHE A 206 17.42 8.71 -4.71
CA PHE A 206 16.70 9.86 -5.28
C PHE A 206 15.70 10.44 -4.27
N GLY A 207 15.22 11.66 -4.56
CA GLY A 207 14.26 12.35 -3.70
C GLY A 207 12.85 11.77 -3.77
N ILE A 208 12.13 11.80 -2.64
CA ILE A 208 10.75 11.34 -2.48
C ILE A 208 9.79 12.53 -2.61
N ASP A 209 8.85 12.50 -3.54
CA ASP A 209 7.92 13.60 -3.82
C ASP A 209 6.98 13.89 -2.66
N SER A 210 6.46 12.84 -2.06
CA SER A 210 5.43 12.97 -1.02
C SER A 210 5.54 11.91 0.05
N TYR A 211 5.02 12.22 1.24
CA TYR A 211 4.90 11.23 2.31
C TYR A 211 3.55 11.30 3.02
N ALA A 212 3.17 10.19 3.64
CA ALA A 212 2.01 10.08 4.52
C ALA A 212 2.31 9.16 5.71
N VAL A 213 2.21 9.68 6.93
CA VAL A 213 2.37 8.92 8.18
C VAL A 213 1.01 8.57 8.72
N VAL A 214 0.59 7.32 8.56
CA VAL A 214 -0.73 6.83 8.95
C VAL A 214 -0.63 6.08 10.28
N ASN A 215 -1.45 6.46 11.25
CA ASN A 215 -1.57 5.69 12.48
C ASN A 215 -2.66 4.60 12.37
N THR A 216 -2.64 3.64 13.29
CA THR A 216 -3.59 2.51 13.28
C THR A 216 -5.06 2.96 13.41
N TYR A 217 -5.32 4.09 14.06
CA TYR A 217 -6.69 4.64 14.17
C TYR A 217 -7.22 5.11 12.80
N VAL A 218 -6.42 5.87 12.04
CA VAL A 218 -6.79 6.34 10.70
C VAL A 218 -6.98 5.16 9.76
N PHE A 219 -6.08 4.17 9.82
CA PHE A 219 -6.22 2.93 9.06
C PHE A 219 -7.56 2.24 9.33
N GLN A 220 -7.94 2.06 10.60
CA GLN A 220 -9.24 1.50 10.97
C GLN A 220 -10.41 2.32 10.39
N GLN A 221 -10.37 3.65 10.54
CA GLN A 221 -11.44 4.53 10.06
C GLN A 221 -11.60 4.51 8.54
N ILE A 222 -10.51 4.45 7.80
CA ILE A 222 -10.56 4.33 6.33
C ILE A 222 -11.25 3.02 5.94
N ILE A 223 -10.88 1.91 6.58
CA ILE A 223 -11.48 0.59 6.31
C ILE A 223 -12.97 0.59 6.66
N ASP A 224 -13.36 1.15 7.79
CA ASP A 224 -14.76 1.22 8.20
C ASP A 224 -15.57 2.11 7.24
N CYS A 225 -14.96 3.20 6.73
CA CYS A 225 -15.57 4.08 5.74
C CYS A 225 -15.88 3.37 4.41
N ILE A 226 -15.05 2.41 3.99
CA ILE A 226 -15.30 1.60 2.78
C ILE A 226 -16.17 0.36 3.05
N GLY A 227 -16.68 0.20 4.28
CA GLY A 227 -17.56 -0.90 4.65
C GLY A 227 -16.84 -2.20 5.01
N GLY A 228 -15.54 -2.15 5.29
CA GLY A 228 -14.71 -3.31 5.62
C GLY A 228 -14.02 -3.92 4.42
N VAL A 229 -13.23 -4.97 4.67
CA VAL A 229 -12.48 -5.70 3.64
C VAL A 229 -12.82 -7.18 3.69
N TYR A 230 -13.22 -7.76 2.56
CA TYR A 230 -13.32 -9.21 2.43
C TYR A 230 -11.94 -9.83 2.31
N PHE A 231 -11.57 -10.66 3.26
CA PHE A 231 -10.25 -11.29 3.31
C PHE A 231 -10.34 -12.74 3.77
N ASP A 232 -9.50 -13.60 3.17
CA ASP A 232 -9.34 -14.99 3.58
C ASP A 232 -8.21 -15.07 4.60
N VAL A 233 -8.56 -15.10 5.89
CA VAL A 233 -7.61 -15.19 7.00
C VAL A 233 -6.93 -16.56 6.94
N PRO A 234 -5.60 -16.64 6.74
CA PRO A 234 -4.93 -17.89 6.39
C PRO A 234 -4.81 -18.87 7.55
N ILE A 235 -4.74 -18.39 8.78
CA ILE A 235 -4.52 -19.19 9.99
C ILE A 235 -5.33 -18.63 11.16
N TYR A 236 -5.46 -19.42 12.23
CA TYR A 236 -5.99 -18.92 13.49
C TYR A 236 -4.99 -17.94 14.12
N MET A 237 -5.46 -16.74 14.47
CA MET A 237 -4.68 -15.67 15.05
C MET A 237 -5.23 -15.37 16.46
N TYR A 238 -4.44 -15.68 17.48
CA TYR A 238 -4.77 -15.38 18.87
C TYR A 238 -3.55 -14.85 19.62
N TYR A 239 -3.54 -13.54 19.85
CA TYR A 239 -2.45 -12.87 20.56
C TYR A 239 -3.01 -11.79 21.47
N ASP A 240 -2.61 -11.80 22.73
CA ASP A 240 -3.02 -10.81 23.72
C ASP A 240 -1.78 -10.21 24.37
N ASP A 241 -1.65 -8.87 24.25
CA ASP A 241 -0.56 -8.07 24.79
C ASP A 241 -1.15 -6.81 25.42
N PRO A 242 -1.45 -6.83 26.74
CA PRO A 242 -2.01 -5.68 27.43
C PRO A 242 -1.09 -4.45 27.47
N GLU A 243 0.24 -4.63 27.39
CA GLU A 243 1.20 -3.53 27.42
C GLU A 243 1.12 -2.69 26.13
N GLN A 244 0.86 -3.36 25.00
CA GLN A 244 0.64 -2.69 23.71
C GLN A 244 -0.84 -2.37 23.44
N ASN A 245 -1.75 -2.68 24.38
CA ASN A 245 -3.20 -2.61 24.18
C ASN A 245 -3.63 -3.34 22.89
N LEU A 246 -3.04 -4.51 22.64
CA LEU A 246 -3.26 -5.32 21.45
C LEU A 246 -3.91 -6.63 21.86
N SER A 247 -5.12 -6.87 21.36
CA SER A 247 -5.80 -8.15 21.48
C SER A 247 -6.26 -8.62 20.11
N ILE A 248 -5.73 -9.75 19.66
CA ILE A 248 -6.02 -10.36 18.37
C ILE A 248 -6.81 -11.63 18.58
N SER A 249 -7.95 -11.78 17.92
CA SER A 249 -8.77 -12.97 17.94
C SER A 249 -9.51 -13.13 16.61
N LEU A 250 -8.90 -13.86 15.67
CA LEU A 250 -9.46 -14.09 14.33
C LEU A 250 -9.42 -15.57 13.99
N SER A 251 -10.54 -16.10 13.52
CA SER A 251 -10.62 -17.43 12.95
C SER A 251 -10.18 -17.43 11.49
N PRO A 252 -9.58 -18.54 11.00
CA PRO A 252 -9.25 -18.65 9.58
C PRO A 252 -10.51 -18.70 8.70
N GLY A 253 -10.35 -18.34 7.43
CA GLY A 253 -11.37 -18.39 6.39
C GLY A 253 -11.80 -17.03 5.86
N TYR A 254 -12.57 -17.07 4.76
CA TYR A 254 -13.03 -15.89 4.05
C TYR A 254 -14.14 -15.17 4.83
N GLN A 255 -13.91 -13.93 5.19
CA GLN A 255 -14.82 -13.15 6.03
C GLN A 255 -14.70 -11.64 5.76
N LEU A 256 -15.75 -10.89 6.11
CA LEU A 256 -15.70 -9.43 6.08
C LEU A 256 -15.08 -8.93 7.39
N LEU A 257 -13.96 -8.24 7.27
CA LEU A 257 -13.23 -7.66 8.40
C LEU A 257 -13.50 -6.16 8.50
N ASN A 258 -13.81 -5.68 9.70
CA ASN A 258 -13.87 -4.25 10.01
C ASN A 258 -12.45 -3.68 10.24
N GLY A 259 -12.33 -2.37 10.47
CA GLY A 259 -11.05 -1.69 10.64
C GLY A 259 -10.19 -2.28 11.76
N MET A 260 -10.78 -2.61 12.91
CA MET A 260 -10.07 -3.24 14.02
C MET A 260 -9.55 -4.65 13.65
N GLN A 261 -10.37 -5.44 13.00
CA GLN A 261 -9.98 -6.80 12.58
C GLN A 261 -8.90 -6.77 11.49
N CYS A 262 -8.95 -5.78 10.60
CA CYS A 262 -7.91 -5.56 9.62
C CYS A 262 -6.56 -5.17 10.27
N GLU A 263 -6.58 -4.31 11.31
CA GLU A 263 -5.38 -4.04 12.12
C GLU A 263 -4.84 -5.31 12.75
N GLN A 264 -5.71 -6.19 13.28
CA GLN A 264 -5.29 -7.47 13.85
C GLN A 264 -4.53 -8.33 12.82
N VAL A 265 -5.03 -8.42 11.57
CA VAL A 265 -4.36 -9.17 10.48
C VAL A 265 -2.96 -8.62 10.21
N VAL A 266 -2.82 -7.30 10.03
CA VAL A 266 -1.52 -6.70 9.63
C VAL A 266 -0.51 -6.68 10.78
N ARG A 267 -0.96 -6.65 12.04
CA ARG A 267 -0.10 -6.67 13.23
C ARG A 267 0.26 -8.06 13.73
N PHE A 268 -0.48 -9.09 13.30
CA PHE A 268 -0.26 -10.45 13.78
C PHE A 268 1.11 -10.99 13.36
N ARG A 269 1.84 -11.58 14.30
CA ARG A 269 3.15 -12.22 14.08
C ARG A 269 3.11 -13.70 14.49
N GLN A 270 2.62 -13.97 15.69
CA GLN A 270 2.51 -15.31 16.26
C GLN A 270 1.46 -15.32 17.37
N ASN A 271 0.97 -16.49 17.73
CA ASN A 271 0.11 -16.71 18.87
C ASN A 271 0.89 -16.63 20.21
N ASN A 272 0.19 -16.44 21.33
CA ASN A 272 0.84 -16.43 22.64
C ASN A 272 1.55 -17.77 23.00
N ASP A 273 1.16 -18.88 22.38
CA ASP A 273 1.82 -20.17 22.53
C ASP A 273 3.04 -20.37 21.63
N GLY A 274 3.42 -19.36 20.86
CA GLY A 274 4.53 -19.39 19.92
C GLY A 274 4.21 -20.02 18.56
N THR A 275 3.00 -20.53 18.35
CA THR A 275 2.56 -20.98 17.03
C THR A 275 2.26 -19.77 16.11
N GLY A 276 2.26 -19.96 14.80
CA GLY A 276 2.03 -18.87 13.86
C GLY A 276 2.08 -19.34 12.42
N TYR A 277 2.58 -18.49 11.54
CA TYR A 277 2.72 -18.84 10.13
C TYR A 277 3.70 -20.00 9.94
N PRO A 278 3.36 -21.02 9.12
CA PRO A 278 4.24 -22.16 8.88
C PRO A 278 5.63 -21.77 8.37
N ASN A 279 5.70 -20.69 7.56
CA ASN A 279 6.93 -20.15 6.98
C ASN A 279 7.49 -18.98 7.83
N GLY A 280 7.06 -18.80 9.07
CA GLY A 280 7.52 -17.71 9.94
C GLY A 280 7.26 -16.33 9.35
N ASP A 281 8.30 -15.51 9.27
CA ASP A 281 8.19 -14.12 8.81
C ASP A 281 7.78 -14.00 7.34
N ILE A 282 8.15 -14.95 6.50
CA ILE A 282 7.74 -15.00 5.08
C ILE A 282 6.22 -15.09 4.98
N GLY A 283 5.59 -15.99 5.74
CA GLY A 283 4.13 -16.13 5.75
C GLY A 283 3.41 -14.87 6.24
N ARG A 284 4.03 -14.11 7.15
CA ARG A 284 3.53 -12.79 7.57
C ARG A 284 3.55 -11.80 6.41
N ILE A 285 4.67 -11.66 5.70
CA ILE A 285 4.82 -10.76 4.56
C ILE A 285 3.83 -11.12 3.45
N GLU A 286 3.71 -12.41 3.12
CA GLU A 286 2.74 -12.92 2.15
C GLU A 286 1.30 -12.55 2.53
N THR A 287 0.94 -12.68 3.81
CA THR A 287 -0.38 -12.31 4.33
C THR A 287 -0.62 -10.81 4.26
N GLN A 288 0.37 -9.99 4.59
CA GLN A 288 0.28 -8.53 4.47
C GLN A 288 0.09 -8.09 3.02
N HIS A 289 0.83 -8.66 2.06
CA HIS A 289 0.65 -8.38 0.64
C HIS A 289 -0.72 -8.85 0.12
N ALA A 290 -1.16 -10.05 0.52
CA ALA A 290 -2.50 -10.55 0.17
C ALA A 290 -3.61 -9.66 0.73
N PHE A 291 -3.45 -9.17 1.97
CA PHE A 291 -4.38 -8.24 2.60
C PHE A 291 -4.42 -6.89 1.87
N LEU A 292 -3.27 -6.30 1.54
CA LEU A 292 -3.20 -5.05 0.78
C LEU A 292 -3.87 -5.20 -0.58
N ASN A 293 -3.65 -6.31 -1.30
CA ASN A 293 -4.37 -6.61 -2.53
C ASN A 293 -5.90 -6.67 -2.34
N ALA A 294 -6.36 -7.29 -1.25
CA ALA A 294 -7.78 -7.36 -0.92
C ALA A 294 -8.36 -5.97 -0.59
N LEU A 295 -7.62 -5.16 0.17
CA LEU A 295 -7.96 -3.77 0.48
C LEU A 295 -8.11 -2.94 -0.79
N PHE A 296 -7.13 -2.99 -1.70
CA PHE A 296 -7.18 -2.25 -2.95
C PHE A 296 -8.36 -2.69 -3.84
N LYS A 297 -8.62 -4.00 -3.95
CA LYS A 297 -9.81 -4.50 -4.64
C LYS A 297 -11.10 -3.95 -4.06
N GLN A 298 -11.17 -3.83 -2.73
CA GLN A 298 -12.35 -3.26 -2.05
C GLN A 298 -12.49 -1.76 -2.33
N VAL A 299 -11.39 -1.00 -2.27
CA VAL A 299 -11.39 0.45 -2.54
C VAL A 299 -11.81 0.73 -4.00
N LEU A 300 -11.35 -0.08 -4.95
CA LEU A 300 -11.68 0.08 -6.39
C LEU A 300 -13.13 -0.25 -6.74
N GLN A 301 -13.95 -0.76 -5.82
CA GLN A 301 -15.37 -0.99 -6.10
C GLN A 301 -16.12 0.33 -6.29
N LEU A 302 -16.95 0.41 -7.34
CA LEU A 302 -17.70 1.62 -7.72
C LEU A 302 -18.54 2.22 -6.57
N GLY A 303 -19.01 1.40 -5.62
CA GLY A 303 -19.73 1.85 -4.44
C GLY A 303 -18.92 2.74 -3.49
N ASN A 304 -17.60 2.64 -3.50
CA ASN A 304 -16.72 3.36 -2.59
C ASN A 304 -16.28 4.74 -3.09
N ILE A 305 -16.52 5.06 -4.36
CA ILE A 305 -16.19 6.39 -4.94
C ILE A 305 -16.92 7.51 -4.19
N SER A 306 -18.14 7.28 -3.72
CA SER A 306 -18.90 8.25 -2.92
C SER A 306 -18.26 8.55 -1.56
N ASN A 307 -17.40 7.68 -1.06
CA ASN A 307 -16.73 7.81 0.24
C ASN A 307 -15.38 8.55 0.14
N LEU A 308 -14.88 8.81 -1.08
CA LEU A 308 -13.60 9.49 -1.30
C LEU A 308 -13.48 10.84 -0.57
N PRO A 309 -14.48 11.74 -0.57
CA PRO A 309 -14.34 12.99 0.17
C PRO A 309 -14.14 12.78 1.67
N GLN A 310 -14.79 11.78 2.25
CA GLN A 310 -14.64 11.43 3.66
C GLN A 310 -13.26 10.81 3.93
N ILE A 311 -12.76 9.95 3.05
CA ILE A 311 -11.42 9.36 3.15
C ILE A 311 -10.36 10.46 3.06
N ILE A 312 -10.49 11.39 2.11
CA ILE A 312 -9.57 12.53 1.96
C ILE A 312 -9.54 13.37 3.25
N SER A 313 -10.71 13.69 3.82
CA SER A 313 -10.77 14.43 5.09
C SER A 313 -10.12 13.65 6.24
N LEU A 314 -10.39 12.34 6.35
CA LEU A 314 -9.75 11.48 7.37
C LEU A 314 -8.22 11.50 7.26
N VAL A 315 -7.68 11.42 6.05
CA VAL A 315 -6.23 11.47 5.82
C VAL A 315 -5.68 12.84 6.21
N ILE A 316 -6.24 13.93 5.69
CA ILE A 316 -5.75 15.31 5.96
C ILE A 316 -5.81 15.64 7.45
N ASP A 317 -6.92 15.29 8.12
CA ASP A 317 -7.16 15.72 9.49
C ASP A 317 -6.37 14.89 10.53
N ASN A 318 -5.85 13.72 10.14
CA ASN A 318 -5.31 12.75 11.09
C ASN A 318 -3.97 12.13 10.69
N THR A 319 -3.34 12.56 9.59
CA THR A 319 -2.03 12.09 9.16
C THR A 319 -1.02 13.23 9.15
N ASP A 320 0.24 12.90 9.39
CA ASP A 320 1.35 13.80 9.14
C ASP A 320 1.76 13.60 7.67
N THR A 321 1.57 14.63 6.84
CA THR A 321 1.78 14.52 5.39
C THR A 321 2.08 15.88 4.77
N ASN A 322 2.92 15.91 3.72
CA ASN A 322 3.11 17.08 2.88
C ASN A 322 2.07 17.19 1.73
N LEU A 323 1.14 16.21 1.63
CA LEU A 323 0.10 16.21 0.61
C LEU A 323 -1.01 17.21 0.93
N SER A 324 -1.37 18.04 -0.04
CA SER A 324 -2.61 18.81 -0.01
C SER A 324 -3.83 17.92 -0.28
N SER A 325 -5.02 18.42 0.03
CA SER A 325 -6.26 17.74 -0.33
C SER A 325 -6.41 17.52 -1.83
N GLY A 326 -5.88 18.45 -2.65
CA GLY A 326 -5.82 18.32 -4.10
C GLY A 326 -4.90 17.19 -4.56
N ASN A 327 -3.75 17.01 -3.90
CA ASN A 327 -2.82 15.92 -4.22
C ASN A 327 -3.42 14.55 -3.85
N ILE A 328 -4.09 14.45 -2.70
CA ILE A 328 -4.76 13.21 -2.30
C ILE A 328 -5.88 12.87 -3.29
N ALA A 329 -6.64 13.88 -3.73
CA ALA A 329 -7.66 13.70 -4.76
C ALA A 329 -7.06 13.24 -6.10
N PHE A 330 -5.90 13.78 -6.47
CA PHE A 330 -5.16 13.35 -7.66
C PHE A 330 -4.78 11.87 -7.56
N TYR A 331 -4.08 11.47 -6.49
CA TYR A 331 -3.72 10.07 -6.30
C TYR A 331 -4.95 9.15 -6.27
N ALA A 332 -6.04 9.56 -5.64
CA ALA A 332 -7.28 8.80 -5.63
C ALA A 332 -7.87 8.61 -7.03
N GLN A 333 -7.82 9.66 -7.89
CA GLN A 333 -8.29 9.58 -9.27
C GLN A 333 -7.40 8.67 -10.12
N GLU A 334 -6.08 8.80 -10.01
CA GLU A 334 -5.14 7.94 -10.75
C GLU A 334 -5.28 6.49 -10.32
N PHE A 335 -5.42 6.26 -9.00
CA PHE A 335 -5.65 4.93 -8.46
C PHE A 335 -6.94 4.28 -9.00
N LEU A 336 -8.04 5.05 -9.15
CA LEU A 336 -9.30 4.54 -9.70
C LEU A 336 -9.23 4.16 -11.19
N LYS A 337 -8.20 4.59 -11.92
CA LYS A 337 -7.95 4.19 -13.32
C LYS A 337 -7.20 2.85 -13.40
N MET A 338 -6.57 2.42 -12.30
CA MET A 338 -5.79 1.18 -12.22
C MET A 338 -6.72 -0.02 -12.03
N ARG A 339 -6.29 -1.18 -12.50
CA ARG A 339 -6.88 -2.47 -12.15
C ARG A 339 -6.06 -3.10 -11.02
N SER A 340 -6.65 -4.01 -10.27
CA SER A 340 -5.93 -4.67 -9.16
C SER A 340 -4.66 -5.41 -9.59
N GLU A 341 -4.58 -5.83 -10.85
CA GLU A 341 -3.41 -6.49 -11.45
C GLU A 341 -2.29 -5.53 -11.86
N ASP A 342 -2.57 -4.22 -11.90
CA ASP A 342 -1.61 -3.17 -12.22
C ASP A 342 -0.92 -2.62 -10.96
N ILE A 343 -1.31 -3.14 -9.78
CA ILE A 343 -0.74 -2.78 -8.48
C ILE A 343 0.12 -3.94 -7.99
N ASN A 344 1.43 -3.71 -7.92
CA ASN A 344 2.41 -4.73 -7.61
C ASN A 344 3.07 -4.47 -6.26
N PHE A 345 3.27 -5.53 -5.48
CA PHE A 345 3.93 -5.48 -4.18
C PHE A 345 5.23 -6.25 -4.20
N TYR A 346 6.25 -5.62 -3.67
CA TYR A 346 7.60 -6.17 -3.53
C TYR A 346 8.09 -5.97 -2.11
N THR A 347 9.13 -6.67 -1.75
CA THR A 347 9.87 -6.45 -0.50
C THR A 347 11.32 -6.18 -0.85
N LEU A 348 11.97 -5.25 -0.17
CA LEU A 348 13.40 -5.00 -0.24
C LEU A 348 14.15 -6.34 -0.09
N PRO A 349 15.04 -6.71 -1.03
CA PRO A 349 15.83 -7.94 -0.92
C PRO A 349 16.82 -7.89 0.24
N TYR A 350 16.82 -8.92 1.09
CA TYR A 350 17.61 -8.89 2.32
C TYR A 350 18.06 -10.26 2.80
N ASP A 351 19.07 -10.24 3.65
CA ASP A 351 19.46 -11.33 4.53
C ASP A 351 19.09 -11.02 5.97
N SER A 352 18.51 -11.99 6.67
CA SER A 352 18.28 -11.88 8.12
C SER A 352 19.58 -12.13 8.86
N VAL A 353 20.04 -11.15 9.65
CA VAL A 353 21.29 -11.24 10.38
C VAL A 353 21.05 -11.04 11.86
N TYR A 354 21.86 -11.69 12.68
CA TYR A 354 21.82 -11.56 14.13
C TYR A 354 23.09 -10.90 14.62
N ILE A 355 22.96 -9.69 15.13
CA ILE A 355 24.09 -8.88 15.55
C ILE A 355 23.98 -8.64 17.05
N ARG A 356 24.89 -9.25 17.82
CA ARG A 356 25.04 -9.06 19.28
C ARG A 356 23.73 -9.04 20.07
N GLY A 357 22.87 -10.05 19.86
CA GLY A 357 21.60 -10.18 20.59
C GLY A 357 20.38 -9.51 19.92
N GLY A 358 20.57 -8.75 18.84
CA GLY A 358 19.50 -8.14 18.06
C GLY A 358 19.31 -8.78 16.68
N SER A 359 18.06 -8.93 16.24
CA SER A 359 17.73 -9.31 14.86
C SER A 359 17.76 -8.07 13.99
N TYR A 360 18.44 -8.15 12.84
CA TYR A 360 18.54 -7.08 11.84
C TYR A 360 18.28 -7.66 10.44
N VAL A 361 18.05 -6.76 9.51
CA VAL A 361 17.90 -7.02 8.07
C VAL A 361 19.04 -6.31 7.35
N SER A 362 19.92 -7.10 6.70
CA SER A 362 21.02 -6.58 5.87
C SER A 362 20.59 -6.57 4.41
N ILE A 363 20.72 -5.45 3.74
CA ILE A 363 20.30 -5.27 2.34
C ILE A 363 21.23 -6.08 1.43
N GLN A 364 20.66 -6.82 0.49
CA GLN A 364 21.36 -7.42 -0.63
C GLN A 364 21.51 -6.36 -1.72
N LEU A 365 22.68 -5.73 -1.81
CA LEU A 365 22.91 -4.49 -2.59
C LEU A 365 22.54 -4.65 -4.07
N GLU A 366 23.07 -5.67 -4.76
CA GLU A 366 22.81 -5.84 -6.20
C GLU A 366 21.33 -6.14 -6.50
N PRO A 367 20.64 -7.08 -5.81
CA PRO A 367 19.20 -7.26 -5.96
C PRO A 367 18.38 -6.01 -5.58
N TRP A 368 18.89 -5.18 -4.66
CA TRP A 368 18.23 -3.93 -4.29
C TRP A 368 18.34 -2.90 -5.41
N LEU A 369 19.48 -2.73 -6.02
CA LEU A 369 19.67 -1.87 -7.21
C LEU A 369 18.75 -2.31 -8.36
N ASP A 370 18.64 -3.62 -8.60
CA ASP A 370 17.68 -4.15 -9.58
C ASP A 370 16.24 -3.80 -9.23
N THR A 371 15.88 -3.91 -7.95
CA THR A 371 14.53 -3.58 -7.47
C THR A 371 14.23 -2.09 -7.62
N ILE A 372 15.18 -1.23 -7.25
CA ILE A 372 15.07 0.22 -7.43
C ILE A 372 14.83 0.55 -8.90
N ASN A 373 15.71 0.11 -9.77
CA ASN A 373 15.71 0.49 -11.19
C ASN A 373 14.48 -0.03 -11.93
N ASN A 374 14.03 -1.23 -11.63
CA ASN A 374 12.86 -1.80 -12.28
C ASN A 374 11.54 -1.23 -11.73
N TYR A 375 11.44 -0.93 -10.44
CA TYR A 375 10.15 -0.69 -9.80
C TYR A 375 9.98 0.69 -9.16
N LEU A 376 11.06 1.35 -8.70
CA LEU A 376 10.96 2.60 -7.95
C LEU A 376 11.53 3.82 -8.70
N ASN A 377 12.58 3.65 -9.49
CA ASN A 377 13.31 4.75 -10.11
C ASN A 377 12.44 5.64 -11.01
N PRO A 378 12.23 6.93 -10.66
CA PRO A 378 11.46 7.87 -11.46
C PRO A 378 12.28 8.53 -12.58
N PHE A 379 13.59 8.25 -12.71
CA PHE A 379 14.48 8.85 -13.69
C PHE A 379 14.74 7.90 -14.87
N THR A 380 15.23 8.47 -15.98
CA THR A 380 15.57 7.75 -17.21
C THR A 380 16.91 7.04 -17.13
N VAL A 381 17.77 7.44 -16.18
CA VAL A 381 19.08 6.82 -15.92
C VAL A 381 18.99 5.92 -14.70
N ASP A 382 19.81 4.88 -14.68
CA ASP A 382 19.82 3.92 -13.59
C ASP A 382 20.49 4.50 -12.33
N VAL A 383 19.91 4.17 -11.18
CA VAL A 383 20.54 4.34 -9.87
C VAL A 383 21.66 3.32 -9.73
N THR A 384 22.79 3.77 -9.23
CA THR A 384 23.99 2.94 -8.97
C THR A 384 24.37 2.97 -7.50
N ALA A 385 25.26 2.12 -7.07
CA ALA A 385 25.71 2.07 -5.67
C ALA A 385 26.28 3.42 -5.17
N SER A 386 26.82 4.26 -6.08
CA SER A 386 27.34 5.59 -5.73
C SER A 386 26.25 6.62 -5.39
N ASN A 387 24.99 6.32 -5.71
CA ASN A 387 23.87 7.16 -5.35
C ASN A 387 23.27 6.81 -3.97
N LEU A 388 23.68 5.67 -3.39
CA LEU A 388 23.12 5.11 -2.16
C LEU A 388 24.04 5.30 -0.95
N ASP A 389 23.44 5.46 0.23
CA ASP A 389 24.14 5.21 1.51
C ASP A 389 23.49 4.01 2.20
N VAL A 390 23.99 2.81 1.88
CA VAL A 390 23.49 1.54 2.40
C VAL A 390 24.50 0.90 3.30
N LEU A 391 24.07 0.56 4.53
CA LEU A 391 24.87 -0.22 5.48
C LEU A 391 24.55 -1.71 5.33
N CYS A 392 25.57 -2.51 5.02
CA CYS A 392 25.48 -3.95 4.90
C CYS A 392 26.30 -4.68 5.97
N PHE A 393 25.91 -5.92 6.27
CA PHE A 393 26.63 -6.82 7.17
C PHE A 393 26.73 -8.21 6.55
N ASP A 394 27.93 -8.72 6.35
CA ASP A 394 28.20 -10.03 5.71
C ASP A 394 28.23 -11.21 6.69
N GLY A 395 27.86 -11.00 7.95
CA GLY A 395 27.97 -11.96 9.05
C GLY A 395 29.25 -11.76 9.88
N THR A 396 30.20 -10.95 9.44
CA THR A 396 31.49 -10.70 10.10
C THR A 396 31.81 -9.20 10.15
N ASN A 397 31.67 -8.51 9.01
CA ASN A 397 32.06 -7.12 8.84
C ASN A 397 30.90 -6.25 8.40
N PHE A 398 30.92 -5.00 8.84
CA PHE A 398 30.06 -3.94 8.29
C PHE A 398 30.75 -3.28 7.10
N THR A 399 29.98 -3.00 6.08
CA THR A 399 30.41 -2.21 4.91
C THR A 399 29.32 -1.19 4.59
N SER A 400 29.70 -0.02 4.10
CA SER A 400 28.74 0.95 3.56
C SER A 400 29.12 1.31 2.12
N THR A 401 28.15 1.68 1.30
CA THR A 401 28.39 2.12 -0.09
C THR A 401 29.21 3.41 -0.13
N THR A 402 29.14 4.24 0.89
CA THR A 402 29.94 5.47 1.04
C THR A 402 31.34 5.22 1.63
N GLY A 403 31.58 4.04 2.18
CA GLY A 403 32.81 3.73 2.92
C GLY A 403 32.90 4.38 4.30
N MET A 404 31.86 5.12 4.73
CA MET A 404 31.78 5.78 6.04
C MET A 404 30.70 5.10 6.88
N ILE A 405 30.99 4.86 8.16
CA ILE A 405 30.02 4.34 9.14
C ILE A 405 30.09 5.23 10.38
N PRO A 406 29.17 6.21 10.50
CA PRO A 406 29.18 7.12 11.63
C PRO A 406 28.85 6.37 12.92
N ASP A 407 29.48 6.81 14.02
CA ASP A 407 29.27 6.29 15.39
C ASP A 407 29.38 4.75 15.51
N PHE A 408 30.31 4.16 14.75
CA PHE A 408 30.52 2.71 14.71
C PHE A 408 30.82 2.11 16.09
N TYR A 409 31.58 2.82 16.94
CA TYR A 409 31.95 2.34 18.27
C TYR A 409 30.76 2.29 19.23
N SER A 410 29.90 3.31 19.26
CA SER A 410 28.69 3.31 20.07
C SER A 410 27.72 2.18 19.67
N PHE A 411 27.63 1.86 18.39
CA PHE A 411 26.88 0.72 17.91
C PHE A 411 27.42 -0.61 18.46
N TYR A 412 28.74 -0.78 18.52
CA TYR A 412 29.37 -1.96 19.14
C TYR A 412 29.17 -2.00 20.66
N ASP A 413 29.31 -0.87 21.34
CA ASP A 413 29.19 -0.77 22.79
C ASP A 413 27.76 -0.98 23.28
N TYR A 414 26.76 -0.56 22.52
CA TYR A 414 25.33 -0.76 22.84
C TYR A 414 24.98 -2.24 23.07
N PHE A 415 25.63 -3.16 22.34
CA PHE A 415 25.38 -4.61 22.46
C PHE A 415 26.43 -5.32 23.34
N ALA A 416 27.40 -4.60 23.90
CA ALA A 416 28.44 -5.16 24.75
C ALA A 416 28.09 -5.15 26.26
N GLY A 417 26.93 -4.51 26.63
CA GLY A 417 26.49 -4.32 28.02
C GLY A 417 25.67 -5.50 28.59
#